data_45e092635a386caf37f81539cda03c5b
#
_entry.id   45e092635a386caf37f81539cda03c5b
#
_cell.length_a   1.000
_cell.length_b   1.000
_cell.length_c   1.000
_cell.angle_alpha   90.00
_cell.angle_beta   90.00
_cell.angle_gamma   90.00
#
_symmetry.space_group_name_H-M   'P 1'
#
loop_
_entity.id
_entity.type
_entity.pdbx_description
1 polymer ?
#
loop_
_entity_poly.entity_id
_entity_poly.type
_entity_poly.pdbx_seq_one_letter_code
_entity_poly.pdbx_strand_id
1 'polypeptide(L)'
;MAMVLAATLAIAAPAAAQVQVQPLAAPDLFSTGQGKSDLPNDLWRGSSGALAKLVIPEVATHPVTPAAAGLARHVLEVGGNGPEGAGNDADLAGARAEALLWLGDAAAAQAITDGVPNLPQLTALSRVAAQAALIAGQDDKACAIGDGLVMGREGAFWLRLRAYCQARTGQGPAAQLTLELAEQQEHHPDFERLMTALLAGGGATGVDATLDDPLDFAISRKLGLDWTAALGAAPASVAVAVARDPNAPPPARLAAAARAARLGVATPEAYGALTPAPTALPPPDATGPAGEAALVVLAGTTNDLTLKESAVIALLKRAKDGPEFQALARLIAPAISQIMAAHPVLRQPFLFAMASAAAGDVASAKAARALVGQGAPAPAPADLALLDALIGASSSPVDPSAVDALGSVAAGPDAAARSRAAGALALIGAYAPLGPQARFDVSDVDFGASHLPSGRLLALEQAADQGRIGDTALYVLGTCVEAGPAGPTSAERALMVRSLAKARLDADARAFAIEGLVALQARP
;
A
#
# COMPACT_ATOMS: atom_id res chain seq x y z
N MET A 1 -24.38 84.48 54.54
CA MET A 1 -24.53 83.49 53.44
C MET A 1 -23.23 82.80 53.30
N ALA A 2 -23.09 81.56 53.83
CA ALA A 2 -21.91 80.74 53.73
C ALA A 2 -22.25 79.49 52.86
N MET A 3 -21.55 79.36 51.76
CA MET A 3 -21.69 78.29 50.76
C MET A 3 -20.73 77.13 51.15
N VAL A 4 -21.28 75.98 51.55
CA VAL A 4 -20.52 74.78 51.86
C VAL A 4 -20.34 73.99 50.56
N LEU A 5 -19.08 73.84 50.16
CA LEU A 5 -18.70 72.99 49.03
C LEU A 5 -18.46 71.55 49.53
N ALA A 6 -19.34 70.62 49.12
CA ALA A 6 -19.11 69.18 49.39
C ALA A 6 -18.26 68.58 48.26
N ALA A 7 -17.06 68.12 48.62
CA ALA A 7 -16.17 67.34 47.73
C ALA A 7 -16.52 65.86 47.84
N THR A 8 -17.01 65.25 46.73
CA THR A 8 -17.22 63.82 46.63
C THR A 8 -15.93 63.13 46.19
N LEU A 9 -15.35 62.32 47.09
CA LEU A 9 -14.23 61.42 46.75
C LEU A 9 -14.79 60.19 45.99
N ALA A 10 -14.44 60.07 44.72
CA ALA A 10 -14.67 58.86 43.97
C ALA A 10 -13.58 57.82 44.27
N ILE A 11 -13.92 56.75 44.97
CA ILE A 11 -13.05 55.58 45.23
C ILE A 11 -13.04 54.75 43.92
N ALA A 12 -11.94 54.76 43.19
CA ALA A 12 -11.69 53.86 42.07
C ALA A 12 -11.44 52.44 42.58
N ALA A 13 -12.38 51.52 42.39
CA ALA A 13 -12.18 50.10 42.65
C ALA A 13 -11.15 49.53 41.66
N PRO A 14 -10.16 48.72 42.14
CA PRO A 14 -9.24 48.06 41.19
C PRO A 14 -10.03 47.08 40.35
N ALA A 15 -9.97 47.22 39.02
CA ALA A 15 -10.46 46.26 38.07
C ALA A 15 -9.55 45.04 38.15
N ALA A 16 -10.00 43.97 38.82
CA ALA A 16 -9.33 42.67 38.76
C ALA A 16 -9.47 42.14 37.34
N ALA A 17 -8.41 42.23 36.57
CA ALA A 17 -8.30 41.54 35.28
C ALA A 17 -8.38 40.03 35.53
N GLN A 18 -9.56 39.43 35.37
CA GLN A 18 -9.70 37.98 35.30
C GLN A 18 -9.06 37.51 34.02
N VAL A 19 -7.87 36.92 34.13
CA VAL A 19 -7.28 36.15 33.04
C VAL A 19 -8.17 34.91 32.87
N GLN A 20 -9.02 34.90 31.86
CA GLN A 20 -9.72 33.69 31.44
C GLN A 20 -8.66 32.79 30.79
N VAL A 21 -8.18 31.82 31.55
CA VAL A 21 -7.40 30.71 30.99
C VAL A 21 -8.37 29.86 30.20
N GLN A 22 -8.48 30.09 28.89
CA GLN A 22 -9.12 29.12 28.01
C GLN A 22 -8.22 27.89 28.00
N PRO A 23 -8.74 26.69 28.34
CA PRO A 23 -7.98 25.46 28.14
C PRO A 23 -7.56 25.39 26.67
N LEU A 24 -6.30 25.16 26.43
CA LEU A 24 -5.79 24.86 25.08
C LEU A 24 -6.63 23.71 24.52
N ALA A 25 -7.12 23.86 23.30
CA ALA A 25 -7.78 22.78 22.59
C ALA A 25 -6.85 21.55 22.59
N ALA A 26 -7.42 20.37 22.82
CA ALA A 26 -6.64 19.13 22.73
C ALA A 26 -5.96 19.06 21.35
N PRO A 27 -4.69 18.64 21.29
CA PRO A 27 -3.98 18.58 20.02
C PRO A 27 -4.68 17.62 19.06
N ASP A 28 -4.82 18.03 17.80
CA ASP A 28 -5.34 17.17 16.75
C ASP A 28 -4.33 16.05 16.47
N LEU A 29 -4.72 14.79 16.70
CA LEU A 29 -3.87 13.62 16.56
C LEU A 29 -3.52 13.31 15.08
N PHE A 30 -4.28 13.88 14.13
CA PHE A 30 -3.94 13.81 12.71
C PHE A 30 -2.83 14.80 12.32
N SER A 31 -2.56 15.82 13.13
CA SER A 31 -1.45 16.76 12.90
C SER A 31 -0.08 16.11 13.08
N THR A 32 -0.03 14.94 13.70
CA THR A 32 1.20 14.15 13.86
C THR A 32 1.53 13.40 12.56
N GLY A 33 2.80 13.22 12.30
CA GLY A 33 3.32 12.62 11.08
C GLY A 33 3.95 13.68 10.17
N GLN A 34 5.18 13.46 9.79
CA GLN A 34 5.88 14.26 8.76
C GLN A 34 5.96 13.39 7.51
N GLY A 35 4.81 13.15 6.88
CA GLY A 35 4.74 12.42 5.62
C GLY A 35 5.49 13.15 4.52
N LYS A 36 6.01 12.40 3.57
CA LYS A 36 6.62 12.93 2.33
C LYS A 36 5.56 13.18 1.26
N SER A 37 4.29 13.24 1.64
CA SER A 37 3.18 13.47 0.72
C SER A 37 3.23 14.90 0.17
N ASP A 38 3.00 15.06 -1.11
CA ASP A 38 2.83 16.34 -1.80
C ASP A 38 1.40 16.90 -1.68
N LEU A 39 0.53 16.21 -0.93
CA LEU A 39 -0.83 16.64 -0.71
C LEU A 39 -0.93 17.78 0.32
N PRO A 40 -1.97 18.62 0.22
CA PRO A 40 -2.14 19.75 1.12
C PRO A 40 -2.45 19.29 2.55
N ASN A 41 -1.94 20.01 3.55
CA ASN A 41 -2.17 19.72 4.98
C ASN A 41 -3.64 19.85 5.41
N ASP A 42 -4.49 20.43 4.59
CA ASP A 42 -5.92 20.54 4.81
C ASP A 42 -6.75 19.50 4.01
N LEU A 43 -6.10 18.43 3.58
CA LEU A 43 -6.70 17.29 2.85
C LEU A 43 -8.05 16.84 3.44
N TRP A 44 -8.15 16.80 4.77
CA TRP A 44 -9.33 16.32 5.49
C TRP A 44 -10.40 17.39 5.72
N ARG A 45 -10.22 18.63 5.21
CA ARG A 45 -11.20 19.70 5.35
C ARG A 45 -12.53 19.31 4.72
N GLY A 46 -13.61 19.36 5.52
CA GLY A 46 -14.94 18.96 5.09
C GLY A 46 -15.14 17.47 4.93
N SER A 47 -14.16 16.65 5.32
CA SER A 47 -14.26 15.20 5.28
C SER A 47 -15.00 14.66 6.49
N SER A 48 -15.84 13.65 6.26
CA SER A 48 -16.67 13.04 7.30
C SER A 48 -15.85 12.16 8.25
N GLY A 49 -15.82 12.52 9.54
CA GLY A 49 -15.24 11.67 10.58
C GLY A 49 -15.93 10.30 10.70
N ALA A 50 -17.23 10.22 10.44
CA ALA A 50 -17.96 8.96 10.43
C ALA A 50 -17.51 8.04 9.28
N LEU A 51 -17.30 8.60 8.09
CA LEU A 51 -16.77 7.85 6.95
C LEU A 51 -15.33 7.38 7.21
N ALA A 52 -14.50 8.24 7.78
CA ALA A 52 -13.12 7.88 8.14
C ALA A 52 -13.07 6.71 9.14
N LYS A 53 -13.92 6.73 10.16
CA LYS A 53 -14.07 5.64 11.15
C LYS A 53 -14.55 4.32 10.55
N LEU A 54 -15.32 4.39 9.47
CA LEU A 54 -15.80 3.20 8.78
C LEU A 54 -14.72 2.59 7.87
N VAL A 55 -13.94 3.42 7.16
CA VAL A 55 -13.07 2.96 6.08
C VAL A 55 -11.63 2.72 6.52
N ILE A 56 -11.05 3.63 7.32
CA ILE A 56 -9.62 3.54 7.67
C ILE A 56 -9.25 2.23 8.39
N PRO A 57 -10.03 1.73 9.39
CA PRO A 57 -9.74 0.44 10.01
C PRO A 57 -9.78 -0.75 9.04
N GLU A 58 -10.70 -0.72 8.07
CA GLU A 58 -10.85 -1.79 7.09
C GLU A 58 -9.66 -1.88 6.14
N VAL A 59 -9.04 -0.74 5.80
CA VAL A 59 -7.80 -0.69 4.99
C VAL A 59 -6.64 -1.39 5.70
N ALA A 60 -6.62 -1.37 7.03
CA ALA A 60 -5.58 -2.04 7.82
C ALA A 60 -5.73 -3.57 7.82
N THR A 61 -6.96 -4.09 7.68
CA THR A 61 -7.29 -5.50 7.90
C THR A 61 -7.56 -6.28 6.62
N HIS A 62 -7.83 -5.60 5.52
CA HIS A 62 -8.20 -6.23 4.25
C HIS A 62 -7.17 -6.00 3.15
N PRO A 63 -6.82 -7.03 2.39
CA PRO A 63 -5.91 -6.88 1.25
C PRO A 63 -6.58 -6.07 0.14
N VAL A 64 -5.87 -5.09 -0.38
CA VAL A 64 -6.31 -4.23 -1.49
C VAL A 64 -5.31 -4.31 -2.65
N THR A 65 -5.70 -3.79 -3.81
CA THR A 65 -4.80 -3.73 -4.96
C THR A 65 -3.62 -2.77 -4.73
N PRO A 66 -2.49 -2.91 -5.46
CA PRO A 66 -1.35 -2.01 -5.34
C PRO A 66 -1.68 -0.53 -5.57
N ALA A 67 -2.63 -0.20 -6.47
CA ALA A 67 -3.07 1.18 -6.68
C ALA A 67 -3.83 1.71 -5.46
N ALA A 68 -4.72 0.91 -4.88
CA ALA A 68 -5.44 1.27 -3.66
C ALA A 68 -4.51 1.41 -2.44
N ALA A 69 -3.54 0.49 -2.30
CA ALA A 69 -2.51 0.59 -1.26
C ALA A 69 -1.66 1.85 -1.42
N GLY A 70 -1.35 2.24 -2.66
CA GLY A 70 -0.66 3.50 -2.99
C GLY A 70 -1.48 4.72 -2.55
N LEU A 71 -2.74 4.81 -2.95
CA LEU A 71 -3.66 5.87 -2.55
C LEU A 71 -3.79 5.95 -1.03
N ALA A 72 -3.96 4.82 -0.35
CA ALA A 72 -4.08 4.78 1.10
C ALA A 72 -2.83 5.35 1.79
N ARG A 73 -1.61 4.92 1.39
CA ARG A 73 -0.37 5.51 1.91
C ARG A 73 -0.33 7.02 1.65
N HIS A 74 -0.60 7.44 0.42
CA HIS A 74 -0.52 8.83 0.00
C HIS A 74 -1.41 9.76 0.83
N VAL A 75 -2.66 9.36 1.12
CA VAL A 75 -3.59 10.19 1.89
C VAL A 75 -3.44 10.04 3.41
N LEU A 76 -3.06 8.85 3.91
CA LEU A 76 -2.92 8.61 5.34
C LEU A 76 -1.61 9.12 5.93
N GLU A 77 -0.58 9.35 5.11
CA GLU A 77 0.67 9.98 5.56
C GLU A 77 0.52 11.48 5.87
N VAL A 78 -0.48 12.15 5.30
CA VAL A 78 -0.62 13.62 5.40
C VAL A 78 -0.86 14.04 6.85
N GLY A 79 0.06 14.82 7.38
CA GLY A 79 -0.08 15.50 8.68
C GLY A 79 -0.88 16.79 8.51
N GLY A 80 -1.93 16.98 9.29
CA GLY A 80 -2.78 18.16 9.23
C GLY A 80 -3.98 18.03 10.16
N ASN A 81 -4.99 18.90 9.98
CA ASN A 81 -6.22 18.75 10.72
C ASN A 81 -6.96 17.49 10.27
N GLY A 82 -7.43 16.69 11.21
CA GLY A 82 -8.17 15.47 10.93
C GLY A 82 -9.56 15.69 10.33
N PRO A 83 -10.28 14.60 9.97
CA PRO A 83 -11.66 14.67 9.53
C PRO A 83 -12.57 15.37 10.55
N GLU A 84 -13.68 15.96 10.09
CA GLU A 84 -14.58 16.75 10.94
C GLU A 84 -15.08 15.95 12.16
N GLY A 85 -14.84 16.50 13.35
CA GLY A 85 -15.22 15.89 14.63
C GLY A 85 -14.37 14.67 15.04
N ALA A 86 -13.28 14.37 14.33
CA ALA A 86 -12.44 13.19 14.60
C ALA A 86 -10.96 13.50 14.89
N GLY A 87 -10.55 14.76 14.87
CA GLY A 87 -9.13 15.13 15.10
C GLY A 87 -8.55 14.68 16.45
N ASN A 88 -9.38 14.52 17.47
CA ASN A 88 -8.97 14.06 18.81
C ASN A 88 -9.35 12.59 19.07
N ASP A 89 -9.78 11.86 18.06
CA ASP A 89 -10.16 10.45 18.19
C ASP A 89 -8.89 9.58 18.16
N ALA A 90 -8.54 9.05 19.31
CA ALA A 90 -7.34 8.23 19.49
C ALA A 90 -7.43 6.88 18.76
N ASP A 91 -8.63 6.30 18.67
CA ASP A 91 -8.83 5.02 17.99
C ASP A 91 -8.72 5.20 16.49
N LEU A 92 -9.28 6.28 15.93
CA LEU A 92 -9.13 6.59 14.52
C LEU A 92 -7.68 6.96 14.15
N ALA A 93 -6.99 7.73 14.98
CA ALA A 93 -5.57 8.02 14.79
C ALA A 93 -4.71 6.75 14.87
N GLY A 94 -5.06 5.84 15.79
CA GLY A 94 -4.47 4.50 15.87
C GLY A 94 -4.70 3.68 14.60
N ALA A 95 -5.93 3.62 14.11
CA ALA A 95 -6.28 2.92 12.87
C ALA A 95 -5.54 3.50 11.64
N ARG A 96 -5.37 4.83 11.57
CA ARG A 96 -4.56 5.49 10.54
C ARG A 96 -3.11 5.01 10.55
N ALA A 97 -2.47 5.02 11.71
CA ALA A 97 -1.10 4.58 11.86
C ALA A 97 -0.96 3.06 11.61
N GLU A 98 -1.95 2.27 12.04
CA GLU A 98 -2.02 0.83 11.81
C GLU A 98 -2.15 0.50 10.31
N ALA A 99 -3.02 1.21 9.58
CA ALA A 99 -3.14 1.06 8.13
C ALA A 99 -1.80 1.30 7.41
N LEU A 100 -1.08 2.39 7.73
CA LEU A 100 0.24 2.66 7.17
C LEU A 100 1.24 1.54 7.50
N LEU A 101 1.23 1.04 8.74
CA LEU A 101 2.08 -0.06 9.15
C LEU A 101 1.82 -1.31 8.29
N TRP A 102 0.57 -1.74 8.16
CA TRP A 102 0.20 -2.93 7.38
C TRP A 102 0.42 -2.77 5.87
N LEU A 103 0.32 -1.54 5.35
CA LEU A 103 0.64 -1.21 3.96
C LEU A 103 2.15 -1.14 3.67
N GLY A 104 3.00 -1.45 4.64
CA GLY A 104 4.45 -1.52 4.47
C GLY A 104 5.20 -0.22 4.74
N ASP A 105 4.54 0.80 5.27
CA ASP A 105 5.16 2.05 5.68
C ASP A 105 5.29 2.17 7.20
N ALA A 106 6.13 1.31 7.76
CA ALA A 106 6.45 1.34 9.19
C ALA A 106 7.09 2.66 9.61
N ALA A 107 7.79 3.35 8.72
CA ALA A 107 8.43 4.63 9.01
C ALA A 107 7.39 5.74 9.21
N ALA A 108 6.36 5.83 8.35
CA ALA A 108 5.27 6.77 8.52
C ALA A 108 4.45 6.48 9.79
N ALA A 109 4.14 5.20 10.05
CA ALA A 109 3.46 4.79 11.27
C ALA A 109 4.25 5.19 12.53
N GLN A 110 5.56 4.98 12.53
CA GLN A 110 6.44 5.38 13.63
C GLN A 110 6.49 6.90 13.78
N ALA A 111 6.62 7.66 12.68
CA ALA A 111 6.63 9.12 12.73
C ALA A 111 5.34 9.70 13.34
N ILE A 112 4.18 9.09 13.03
CA ILE A 112 2.91 9.46 13.66
C ILE A 112 2.98 9.22 15.17
N THR A 113 3.36 8.02 15.60
CA THR A 113 3.35 7.66 17.02
C THR A 113 4.41 8.39 17.84
N ASP A 114 5.59 8.65 17.29
CA ASP A 114 6.65 9.42 17.96
C ASP A 114 6.26 10.90 18.15
N GLY A 115 5.38 11.45 17.30
CA GLY A 115 4.86 12.82 17.39
C GLY A 115 3.71 13.01 18.38
N VAL A 116 3.14 11.93 18.94
CA VAL A 116 1.96 12.00 19.80
C VAL A 116 2.30 12.34 21.24
N PRO A 117 1.78 13.44 21.80
CA PRO A 117 1.97 13.73 23.22
C PRO A 117 1.16 12.71 24.08
N ASN A 118 1.73 12.31 25.21
CA ASN A 118 1.11 11.39 26.16
C ASN A 118 0.72 10.02 25.56
N LEU A 119 1.53 9.51 24.66
CA LEU A 119 1.33 8.19 24.03
C LEU A 119 0.92 7.08 25.03
N PRO A 120 1.48 6.96 26.24
CA PRO A 120 1.10 5.93 27.23
C PRO A 120 -0.38 5.96 27.65
N GLN A 121 -1.10 7.05 27.42
CA GLN A 121 -2.53 7.18 27.71
C GLN A 121 -3.43 6.77 26.52
N LEU A 122 -2.84 6.54 25.35
CA LEU A 122 -3.52 6.29 24.07
C LEU A 122 -3.27 4.85 23.61
N THR A 123 -4.06 3.92 24.13
CA THR A 123 -3.87 2.48 23.96
C THR A 123 -3.73 2.04 22.50
N ALA A 124 -4.56 2.56 21.60
CA ALA A 124 -4.54 2.22 20.17
C ALA A 124 -3.21 2.65 19.51
N LEU A 125 -2.78 3.89 19.71
CA LEU A 125 -1.52 4.40 19.17
C LEU A 125 -0.30 3.74 19.80
N SER A 126 -0.34 3.45 21.12
CA SER A 126 0.71 2.68 21.81
C SER A 126 0.86 1.29 21.22
N ARG A 127 -0.25 0.63 20.83
CA ARG A 127 -0.21 -0.68 20.17
C ARG A 127 0.55 -0.61 18.84
N VAL A 128 0.23 0.37 18.00
CA VAL A 128 0.94 0.55 16.72
C VAL A 128 2.42 0.85 16.94
N ALA A 129 2.76 1.70 17.92
CA ALA A 129 4.14 1.99 18.26
C ALA A 129 4.92 0.75 18.71
N ALA A 130 4.29 -0.13 19.52
CA ALA A 130 4.90 -1.38 19.96
C ALA A 130 5.07 -2.36 18.78
N GLN A 131 4.06 -2.49 17.91
CA GLN A 131 4.12 -3.33 16.70
C GLN A 131 5.21 -2.86 15.73
N ALA A 132 5.30 -1.56 15.47
CA ALA A 132 6.35 -0.98 14.64
C ALA A 132 7.75 -1.24 15.22
N ALA A 133 7.91 -1.13 16.56
CA ALA A 133 9.16 -1.44 17.24
C ALA A 133 9.53 -2.93 17.11
N LEU A 134 8.57 -3.85 17.27
CA LEU A 134 8.78 -5.29 17.07
C LEU A 134 9.24 -5.61 15.63
N ILE A 135 8.58 -5.02 14.63
CA ILE A 135 8.95 -5.18 13.22
C ILE A 135 10.37 -4.65 12.97
N ALA A 136 10.73 -3.53 13.57
CA ALA A 136 12.06 -2.94 13.46
C ALA A 136 13.16 -3.67 14.28
N GLY A 137 12.82 -4.75 15.00
CA GLY A 137 13.77 -5.45 15.86
C GLY A 137 14.12 -4.72 17.17
N GLN A 138 13.35 -3.71 17.53
CA GLN A 138 13.51 -2.90 18.73
C GLN A 138 12.66 -3.46 19.88
N ASP A 139 12.87 -4.73 20.22
CA ASP A 139 12.03 -5.45 21.19
C ASP A 139 12.03 -4.78 22.58
N ASP A 140 13.16 -4.20 23.01
CA ASP A 140 13.22 -3.48 24.28
C ASP A 140 12.35 -2.21 24.28
N LYS A 141 12.28 -1.49 23.14
CA LYS A 141 11.37 -0.35 22.96
C LYS A 141 9.91 -0.81 23.03
N ALA A 142 9.57 -1.92 22.37
CA ALA A 142 8.22 -2.46 22.43
C ALA A 142 7.81 -2.84 23.84
N CYS A 143 8.69 -3.51 24.60
CA CYS A 143 8.47 -3.86 25.99
C CYS A 143 8.31 -2.60 26.88
N ALA A 144 9.16 -1.59 26.71
CA ALA A 144 9.06 -0.33 27.44
C ALA A 144 7.73 0.41 27.18
N ILE A 145 7.21 0.37 25.94
CA ILE A 145 5.90 0.92 25.60
C ILE A 145 4.80 0.17 26.36
N GLY A 146 4.83 -1.16 26.39
CA GLY A 146 3.86 -1.97 27.12
C GLY A 146 3.90 -1.73 28.64
N ASP A 147 5.10 -1.57 29.22
CA ASP A 147 5.28 -1.27 30.65
C ASP A 147 4.80 0.14 31.01
N GLY A 148 4.99 1.10 30.11
CA GLY A 148 4.57 2.49 30.28
C GLY A 148 3.07 2.72 30.09
N LEU A 149 2.32 1.78 29.53
CA LEU A 149 0.91 1.95 29.25
C LEU A 149 0.09 2.18 30.53
N VAL A 150 -0.74 3.22 30.54
CA VAL A 150 -1.51 3.62 31.74
C VAL A 150 -2.83 2.85 31.85
N MET A 151 -3.52 2.61 30.73
CA MET A 151 -4.83 1.95 30.67
C MET A 151 -4.84 0.85 29.60
N GLY A 152 -5.76 -0.13 29.73
CA GLY A 152 -5.95 -1.18 28.74
C GLY A 152 -4.87 -2.26 28.73
N ARG A 153 -4.07 -2.36 29.77
CA ARG A 153 -2.97 -3.33 29.92
C ARG A 153 -3.44 -4.79 29.98
N GLU A 154 -4.72 -4.98 30.22
CA GLU A 154 -5.42 -6.29 30.29
C GLU A 154 -5.80 -6.82 28.91
N GLY A 155 -5.74 -6.01 27.84
CA GLY A 155 -6.08 -6.46 26.49
C GLY A 155 -5.16 -7.56 25.98
N ALA A 156 -5.67 -8.46 25.13
CA ALA A 156 -4.98 -9.66 24.65
C ALA A 156 -3.59 -9.37 24.05
N PHE A 157 -3.47 -8.37 23.19
CA PHE A 157 -2.18 -7.97 22.62
C PHE A 157 -1.16 -7.59 23.72
N TRP A 158 -1.59 -6.84 24.74
CA TRP A 158 -0.68 -6.38 25.80
C TRP A 158 -0.27 -7.49 26.76
N LEU A 159 -1.15 -8.46 26.97
CA LEU A 159 -0.81 -9.68 27.74
C LEU A 159 0.19 -10.53 26.94
N ARG A 160 -0.03 -10.73 25.64
CA ARG A 160 0.91 -11.45 24.77
C ARG A 160 2.29 -10.75 24.74
N LEU A 161 2.32 -9.43 24.54
CA LEU A 161 3.57 -8.67 24.57
C LEU A 161 4.29 -8.81 25.92
N ARG A 162 3.56 -8.72 27.04
CA ARG A 162 4.13 -8.88 28.38
C ARG A 162 4.71 -10.27 28.60
N ALA A 163 4.00 -11.33 28.19
CA ALA A 163 4.52 -12.70 28.25
C ALA A 163 5.84 -12.84 27.49
N TYR A 164 5.90 -12.28 26.29
CA TYR A 164 7.12 -12.24 25.48
C TYR A 164 8.26 -11.50 26.19
N CYS A 165 8.00 -10.30 26.72
CA CYS A 165 8.99 -9.48 27.42
C CYS A 165 9.54 -10.17 28.69
N GLN A 166 8.66 -10.84 29.45
CA GLN A 166 9.04 -11.64 30.61
C GLN A 166 9.91 -12.84 30.23
N ALA A 167 9.55 -13.56 29.14
CA ALA A 167 10.36 -14.67 28.64
C ALA A 167 11.76 -14.22 28.21
N ARG A 168 11.86 -13.07 27.49
CA ARG A 168 13.14 -12.51 27.07
C ARG A 168 14.06 -12.13 28.23
N THR A 169 13.50 -11.71 29.36
CA THR A 169 14.24 -11.31 30.57
C THR A 169 14.46 -12.47 31.56
N GLY A 170 14.15 -13.71 31.16
CA GLY A 170 14.37 -14.91 31.97
C GLY A 170 13.34 -15.14 33.08
N GLN A 171 12.22 -14.42 33.04
CA GLN A 171 11.13 -14.55 34.03
C GLN A 171 10.13 -15.66 33.58
N GLY A 172 10.64 -16.88 33.31
CA GLY A 172 9.86 -17.98 32.74
C GLY A 172 8.53 -18.26 33.45
N PRO A 173 8.49 -18.46 34.79
CA PRO A 173 7.22 -18.71 35.50
C PRO A 173 6.20 -17.58 35.37
N ALA A 174 6.63 -16.32 35.37
CA ALA A 174 5.75 -15.18 35.18
C ALA A 174 5.24 -15.11 33.73
N ALA A 175 6.11 -15.40 32.77
CA ALA A 175 5.73 -15.46 31.35
C ALA A 175 4.69 -16.56 31.08
N GLN A 176 4.83 -17.74 31.70
CA GLN A 176 3.86 -18.83 31.57
C GLN A 176 2.48 -18.43 32.11
N LEU A 177 2.42 -17.85 33.31
CA LEU A 177 1.16 -17.37 33.89
C LEU A 177 0.50 -16.29 33.01
N THR A 178 1.30 -15.37 32.48
CA THR A 178 0.79 -14.28 31.61
C THR A 178 0.31 -14.83 30.27
N LEU A 179 0.97 -15.86 29.73
CA LEU A 179 0.52 -16.58 28.53
C LEU A 179 -0.85 -17.22 28.75
N GLU A 180 -1.05 -17.92 29.87
CA GLU A 180 -2.33 -18.52 30.21
C GLU A 180 -3.46 -17.48 30.32
N LEU A 181 -3.16 -16.30 30.87
CA LEU A 181 -4.12 -15.20 30.91
C LEU A 181 -4.42 -14.63 29.52
N ALA A 182 -3.43 -14.54 28.64
CA ALA A 182 -3.63 -14.09 27.26
C ALA A 182 -4.53 -15.06 26.48
N GLU A 183 -4.28 -16.37 26.59
CA GLU A 183 -5.05 -17.42 25.94
C GLU A 183 -6.50 -17.50 26.43
N GLN A 184 -6.76 -17.16 27.69
CA GLN A 184 -8.13 -17.05 28.21
C GLN A 184 -8.92 -15.89 27.62
N GLN A 185 -8.22 -14.82 27.18
CA GLN A 185 -8.87 -13.66 26.55
C GLN A 185 -9.08 -13.89 25.05
N GLU A 186 -8.06 -14.36 24.38
CA GLU A 186 -8.07 -14.59 22.94
C GLU A 186 -7.12 -15.74 22.60
N HIS A 187 -7.68 -16.84 22.10
CA HIS A 187 -6.90 -18.01 21.71
C HIS A 187 -6.12 -17.73 20.43
N HIS A 188 -4.78 -17.80 20.51
CA HIS A 188 -3.88 -17.54 19.39
C HIS A 188 -2.86 -18.70 19.28
N PRO A 189 -3.18 -19.77 18.56
CA PRO A 189 -2.43 -21.02 18.58
C PRO A 189 -0.99 -20.89 18.09
N ASP A 190 -0.72 -20.02 17.14
CA ASP A 190 0.64 -19.77 16.64
C ASP A 190 1.50 -19.08 17.69
N PHE A 191 0.96 -18.06 18.35
CA PHE A 191 1.64 -17.40 19.46
C PHE A 191 1.93 -18.36 20.62
N GLU A 192 0.94 -19.17 21.03
CA GLU A 192 1.12 -20.17 22.09
C GLU A 192 2.23 -21.15 21.75
N ARG A 193 2.24 -21.69 20.51
CA ARG A 193 3.26 -22.60 20.01
C ARG A 193 4.66 -21.99 20.04
N LEU A 194 4.80 -20.75 19.55
CA LEU A 194 6.06 -20.00 19.53
C LEU A 194 6.54 -19.68 20.94
N MET A 195 5.66 -19.23 21.82
CA MET A 195 6.01 -18.92 23.22
C MET A 195 6.41 -20.16 24.00
N THR A 196 5.72 -21.30 23.79
CA THR A 196 6.10 -22.58 24.40
C THR A 196 7.52 -22.98 23.99
N ALA A 197 7.87 -22.83 22.71
CA ALA A 197 9.23 -23.09 22.22
C ALA A 197 10.25 -22.13 22.84
N LEU A 198 9.90 -20.86 22.99
CA LEU A 198 10.77 -19.85 23.59
C LEU A 198 11.05 -20.15 25.07
N LEU A 199 10.02 -20.54 25.83
CA LEU A 199 10.12 -20.91 27.24
C LEU A 199 10.90 -22.21 27.47
N ALA A 200 10.86 -23.14 26.50
CA ALA A 200 11.67 -24.35 26.52
C ALA A 200 13.16 -24.13 26.24
N GLY A 201 13.60 -22.90 26.05
CA GLY A 201 15.01 -22.54 25.84
C GLY A 201 15.47 -22.53 24.39
N GLY A 202 14.56 -22.45 23.42
CA GLY A 202 14.88 -22.24 22.01
C GLY A 202 15.41 -23.46 21.25
N GLY A 203 15.50 -24.61 21.89
CA GLY A 203 15.94 -25.87 21.25
C GLY A 203 14.83 -26.64 20.55
N ALA A 204 13.73 -26.01 20.19
CA ALA A 204 12.56 -26.65 19.62
C ALA A 204 12.78 -27.03 18.15
N THR A 205 13.20 -28.28 17.91
CA THR A 205 13.14 -28.89 16.59
C THR A 205 11.66 -29.12 16.21
N GLY A 206 11.26 -28.63 15.04
CA GLY A 206 9.90 -28.85 14.50
C GLY A 206 8.87 -27.76 14.78
N VAL A 207 9.33 -26.54 15.15
CA VAL A 207 8.46 -25.36 15.22
C VAL A 207 8.66 -24.52 13.96
N ASP A 208 7.58 -24.29 13.22
CA ASP A 208 7.60 -23.45 12.02
C ASP A 208 7.48 -21.95 12.40
N ALA A 209 8.14 -21.10 11.64
CA ALA A 209 8.01 -19.65 11.78
C ALA A 209 6.61 -19.19 11.37
N THR A 210 6.09 -18.19 12.07
CA THR A 210 4.88 -17.46 11.71
C THR A 210 5.21 -15.97 11.61
N LEU A 211 4.72 -15.32 10.56
CA LEU A 211 5.04 -13.93 10.23
C LEU A 211 3.80 -13.06 10.06
N ASP A 212 2.62 -13.58 10.40
CA ASP A 212 1.34 -12.90 10.16
C ASP A 212 1.09 -11.76 11.17
N ASP A 213 1.69 -11.87 12.35
CA ASP A 213 1.61 -10.87 13.42
C ASP A 213 3.02 -10.36 13.76
N PRO A 214 3.21 -9.06 14.10
CA PRO A 214 4.49 -8.50 14.49
C PRO A 214 5.15 -9.17 15.71
N LEU A 215 4.34 -9.68 16.63
CA LEU A 215 4.83 -10.36 17.83
C LEU A 215 5.32 -11.77 17.48
N ASP A 216 4.56 -12.51 16.65
CA ASP A 216 4.96 -13.83 16.14
C ASP A 216 6.26 -13.73 15.32
N PHE A 217 6.39 -12.67 14.50
CA PHE A 217 7.63 -12.38 13.79
C PHE A 217 8.80 -12.14 14.77
N ALA A 218 8.59 -11.34 15.82
CA ALA A 218 9.62 -11.07 16.81
C ALA A 218 10.06 -12.34 17.55
N ILE A 219 9.13 -13.24 17.91
CA ILE A 219 9.44 -14.52 18.56
C ILE A 219 10.15 -15.46 17.57
N SER A 220 9.65 -15.58 16.34
CA SER A 220 10.28 -16.40 15.28
C SER A 220 11.72 -15.96 15.02
N ARG A 221 11.97 -14.64 15.00
CA ARG A 221 13.32 -14.07 14.92
C ARG A 221 14.17 -14.43 16.14
N LYS A 222 13.62 -14.31 17.35
CA LYS A 222 14.33 -14.63 18.60
C LYS A 222 14.71 -16.11 18.69
N LEU A 223 13.87 -16.99 18.17
CA LEU A 223 14.12 -18.43 18.10
C LEU A 223 15.08 -18.83 16.97
N GLY A 224 15.40 -17.93 16.05
CA GLY A 224 16.25 -18.21 14.89
C GLY A 224 15.64 -19.20 13.89
N LEU A 225 14.30 -19.17 13.74
CA LEU A 225 13.58 -20.08 12.85
C LEU A 225 13.83 -19.73 11.37
N ASP A 226 13.63 -20.69 10.48
CA ASP A 226 13.65 -20.44 9.03
C ASP A 226 12.33 -19.76 8.60
N TRP A 227 12.43 -18.56 8.08
CA TRP A 227 11.29 -17.75 7.66
C TRP A 227 10.85 -17.98 6.22
N THR A 228 11.66 -18.69 5.43
CA THR A 228 11.50 -18.75 3.97
C THR A 228 10.11 -19.19 3.53
N ALA A 229 9.56 -20.20 4.19
CA ALA A 229 8.22 -20.71 3.88
C ALA A 229 7.11 -19.71 4.28
N ALA A 230 7.24 -19.06 5.45
CA ALA A 230 6.25 -18.14 5.99
C ALA A 230 6.18 -16.79 5.26
N LEU A 231 7.26 -16.39 4.56
CA LEU A 231 7.31 -15.11 3.84
C LEU A 231 6.25 -14.99 2.75
N GLY A 232 5.74 -16.10 2.21
CA GLY A 232 4.67 -16.10 1.22
C GLY A 232 3.36 -15.48 1.71
N ALA A 233 3.05 -15.58 3.01
CA ALA A 233 1.87 -15.02 3.66
C ALA A 233 2.16 -13.69 4.39
N ALA A 234 3.43 -13.35 4.62
CA ALA A 234 3.82 -12.19 5.43
C ALA A 234 3.16 -10.88 4.96
N PRO A 235 2.71 -10.02 5.88
CA PRO A 235 2.23 -8.68 5.57
C PRO A 235 3.35 -7.78 5.02
N ALA A 236 2.98 -6.70 4.34
CA ALA A 236 3.95 -5.83 3.67
C ALA A 236 5.01 -5.27 4.63
N SER A 237 4.62 -4.88 5.84
CA SER A 237 5.54 -4.35 6.86
C SER A 237 6.62 -5.34 7.26
N VAL A 238 6.25 -6.59 7.52
CA VAL A 238 7.21 -7.66 7.88
C VAL A 238 8.08 -8.01 6.67
N ALA A 239 7.48 -8.15 5.49
CA ALA A 239 8.23 -8.42 4.26
C ALA A 239 9.28 -7.32 3.99
N VAL A 240 8.92 -6.03 4.12
CA VAL A 240 9.85 -4.91 3.97
C VAL A 240 10.95 -4.95 5.04
N ALA A 241 10.61 -5.23 6.29
CA ALA A 241 11.59 -5.32 7.38
C ALA A 241 12.61 -6.43 7.13
N VAL A 242 12.16 -7.64 6.78
CA VAL A 242 13.06 -8.76 6.48
C VAL A 242 13.91 -8.47 5.24
N ALA A 243 13.34 -7.88 4.19
CA ALA A 243 14.08 -7.52 2.97
C ALA A 243 15.23 -6.54 3.25
N ARG A 244 15.06 -5.65 4.24
CA ARG A 244 16.04 -4.62 4.62
C ARG A 244 16.98 -5.05 5.74
N ASP A 245 16.69 -6.14 6.45
CA ASP A 245 17.53 -6.60 7.57
C ASP A 245 18.85 -7.20 7.05
N PRO A 246 20.02 -6.58 7.31
CA PRO A 246 21.29 -7.09 6.86
C PRO A 246 21.69 -8.42 7.54
N ASN A 247 21.07 -8.74 8.69
CA ASN A 247 21.33 -9.97 9.44
C ASN A 247 20.45 -11.14 8.96
N ALA A 248 19.39 -10.86 8.20
CA ALA A 248 18.54 -11.92 7.65
C ALA A 248 19.30 -12.70 6.55
N PRO A 249 19.12 -14.03 6.48
CA PRO A 249 19.76 -14.84 5.43
C PRO A 249 19.41 -14.32 4.03
N PRO A 250 20.37 -14.28 3.09
CA PRO A 250 20.14 -13.77 1.74
C PRO A 250 18.90 -14.37 1.03
N PRO A 251 18.63 -15.68 1.09
CA PRO A 251 17.41 -16.25 0.50
C PRO A 251 16.12 -15.69 1.11
N ALA A 252 16.09 -15.50 2.43
CA ALA A 252 14.93 -14.92 3.12
C ALA A 252 14.72 -13.45 2.71
N ARG A 253 15.79 -12.64 2.64
CA ARG A 253 15.71 -11.24 2.19
C ARG A 253 15.12 -11.11 0.79
N LEU A 254 15.48 -12.01 -0.11
CA LEU A 254 14.99 -12.01 -1.49
C LEU A 254 13.53 -12.44 -1.58
N ALA A 255 13.16 -13.50 -0.86
CA ALA A 255 11.77 -13.94 -0.78
C ALA A 255 10.89 -12.83 -0.21
N ALA A 256 11.40 -12.14 0.81
CA ALA A 256 10.73 -10.99 1.42
C ALA A 256 10.59 -9.80 0.45
N ALA A 257 11.65 -9.48 -0.30
CA ALA A 257 11.61 -8.42 -1.31
C ALA A 257 10.64 -8.74 -2.46
N ALA A 258 10.60 -9.98 -2.92
CA ALA A 258 9.62 -10.44 -3.91
C ALA A 258 8.18 -10.31 -3.37
N ARG A 259 7.94 -10.70 -2.11
CA ARG A 259 6.65 -10.53 -1.45
C ARG A 259 6.25 -9.06 -1.32
N ALA A 260 7.17 -8.20 -0.84
CA ALA A 260 6.93 -6.76 -0.71
C ALA A 260 6.57 -6.12 -2.06
N ALA A 261 7.29 -6.48 -3.13
CA ALA A 261 7.02 -5.98 -4.47
C ALA A 261 5.60 -6.33 -4.95
N ARG A 262 5.14 -7.57 -4.73
CA ARG A 262 3.76 -7.99 -5.05
C ARG A 262 2.71 -7.21 -4.28
N LEU A 263 3.05 -6.75 -3.07
CA LEU A 263 2.19 -5.88 -2.24
C LEU A 263 2.35 -4.39 -2.57
N GLY A 264 3.06 -4.06 -3.66
CA GLY A 264 3.24 -2.68 -4.13
C GLY A 264 4.30 -1.88 -3.39
N VAL A 265 5.22 -2.54 -2.66
CA VAL A 265 6.34 -1.90 -1.97
C VAL A 265 7.65 -2.38 -2.55
N ALA A 266 8.32 -1.56 -3.34
CA ALA A 266 9.63 -1.90 -3.91
C ALA A 266 10.76 -1.75 -2.88
N THR A 267 11.62 -2.75 -2.79
CA THR A 267 12.84 -2.76 -1.97
C THR A 267 14.06 -3.18 -2.81
N PRO A 268 14.44 -2.36 -3.82
CA PRO A 268 15.48 -2.74 -4.78
C PRO A 268 16.84 -2.99 -4.13
N GLU A 269 17.13 -2.33 -3.02
CA GLU A 269 18.37 -2.50 -2.24
C GLU A 269 18.53 -3.93 -1.68
N ALA A 270 17.43 -4.64 -1.45
CA ALA A 270 17.48 -6.01 -0.94
C ALA A 270 18.12 -6.99 -1.95
N TYR A 271 17.99 -6.70 -3.24
CA TYR A 271 18.55 -7.54 -4.30
C TYR A 271 20.05 -7.34 -4.50
N GLY A 272 20.60 -6.20 -4.13
CA GLY A 272 22.04 -5.93 -4.18
C GLY A 272 22.89 -6.73 -3.18
N ALA A 273 22.24 -7.42 -2.24
CA ALA A 273 22.90 -8.18 -1.17
C ALA A 273 23.23 -9.64 -1.54
N LEU A 274 22.87 -10.11 -2.74
CA LEU A 274 23.21 -11.46 -3.18
C LEU A 274 24.62 -11.53 -3.75
N THR A 275 25.48 -12.15 -3.02
CA THR A 275 26.80 -12.56 -3.51
C THR A 275 27.00 -14.06 -3.24
N PRO A 276 27.40 -14.85 -4.24
CA PRO A 276 27.61 -14.46 -5.64
C PRO A 276 26.29 -14.30 -6.41
N ALA A 277 26.25 -13.31 -7.33
CA ALA A 277 25.12 -13.15 -8.24
C ALA A 277 24.95 -14.41 -9.11
N PRO A 278 23.70 -14.82 -9.42
CA PRO A 278 23.48 -15.92 -10.34
C PRO A 278 24.12 -15.63 -11.70
N THR A 279 24.75 -16.63 -12.30
CA THR A 279 25.42 -16.52 -13.61
C THR A 279 24.63 -17.20 -14.73
N ALA A 280 23.51 -17.85 -14.38
CA ALA A 280 22.61 -18.53 -15.30
C ALA A 280 21.17 -18.41 -14.84
N LEU A 281 20.21 -18.65 -15.75
CA LEU A 281 18.81 -18.72 -15.40
C LEU A 281 18.56 -19.85 -14.39
N PRO A 282 17.70 -19.62 -13.38
CA PRO A 282 17.25 -20.70 -12.53
C PRO A 282 16.51 -21.74 -13.38
N PRO A 283 16.49 -23.02 -12.95
CA PRO A 283 15.71 -24.05 -13.61
C PRO A 283 14.24 -23.64 -13.77
N PRO A 284 13.55 -24.05 -14.86
CA PRO A 284 12.15 -23.66 -15.10
C PRO A 284 11.18 -24.10 -13.99
N ASP A 285 11.50 -25.17 -13.28
CA ASP A 285 10.77 -25.72 -12.14
C ASP A 285 11.05 -25.01 -10.80
N ALA A 286 12.05 -24.13 -10.75
CA ALA A 286 12.31 -23.26 -9.60
C ALA A 286 11.25 -22.14 -9.51
N THR A 287 9.99 -22.51 -9.22
CA THR A 287 8.83 -21.60 -9.23
C THR A 287 8.63 -20.82 -7.93
N GLY A 288 9.34 -21.19 -6.87
CA GLY A 288 9.22 -20.53 -5.56
C GLY A 288 9.90 -19.16 -5.48
N PRO A 289 9.78 -18.50 -4.31
CA PRO A 289 10.35 -17.15 -4.07
C PRO A 289 11.87 -17.06 -4.37
N ALA A 290 12.62 -18.11 -4.10
CA ALA A 290 14.07 -18.14 -4.38
C ALA A 290 14.37 -18.09 -5.89
N GLY A 291 13.59 -18.81 -6.71
CA GLY A 291 13.74 -18.78 -8.16
C GLY A 291 13.33 -17.44 -8.76
N GLU A 292 12.32 -16.79 -8.21
CA GLU A 292 11.92 -15.43 -8.59
C GLU A 292 13.01 -14.41 -8.22
N ALA A 293 13.48 -14.49 -7.00
CA ALA A 293 14.56 -13.63 -6.53
C ALA A 293 15.85 -13.77 -7.38
N ALA A 294 16.20 -14.99 -7.78
CA ALA A 294 17.33 -15.24 -8.67
C ALA A 294 17.14 -14.53 -10.04
N LEU A 295 15.91 -14.52 -10.58
CA LEU A 295 15.61 -13.80 -11.82
C LEU A 295 15.73 -12.28 -11.65
N VAL A 296 15.25 -11.72 -10.55
CA VAL A 296 15.37 -10.28 -10.26
C VAL A 296 16.84 -9.87 -10.15
N VAL A 297 17.63 -10.64 -9.40
CA VAL A 297 19.07 -10.35 -9.25
C VAL A 297 19.78 -10.47 -10.60
N LEU A 298 19.52 -11.52 -11.35
CA LEU A 298 20.11 -11.72 -12.66
C LEU A 298 19.76 -10.58 -13.61
N ALA A 299 18.50 -10.16 -13.64
CA ALA A 299 18.06 -9.00 -14.41
C ALA A 299 18.78 -7.70 -13.99
N GLY A 300 19.00 -7.50 -12.69
CA GLY A 300 19.65 -6.31 -12.15
C GLY A 300 21.17 -6.27 -12.29
N THR A 301 21.85 -7.41 -12.21
CA THR A 301 23.31 -7.45 -12.02
C THR A 301 24.11 -7.95 -13.22
N THR A 302 23.53 -8.79 -14.11
CA THR A 302 24.30 -9.30 -15.26
C THR A 302 24.56 -8.22 -16.31
N ASN A 303 25.78 -8.24 -16.88
CA ASN A 303 26.15 -7.41 -18.03
C ASN A 303 25.85 -8.09 -19.39
N ASP A 304 25.55 -9.40 -19.38
CA ASP A 304 25.09 -10.11 -20.58
C ASP A 304 23.63 -9.73 -20.88
N LEU A 305 23.43 -8.95 -21.92
CA LEU A 305 22.12 -8.45 -22.32
C LEU A 305 21.16 -9.56 -22.72
N THR A 306 21.64 -10.64 -23.33
CA THR A 306 20.80 -11.78 -23.72
C THR A 306 20.28 -12.53 -22.50
N LEU A 307 21.16 -12.73 -21.52
CA LEU A 307 20.82 -13.35 -20.24
C LEU A 307 19.88 -12.44 -19.42
N LYS A 308 20.15 -11.13 -19.40
CA LYS A 308 19.30 -10.11 -18.77
C LYS A 308 17.89 -10.13 -19.37
N GLU A 309 17.76 -10.10 -20.69
CA GLU A 309 16.48 -10.20 -21.40
C GLU A 309 15.75 -11.50 -21.04
N SER A 310 16.47 -12.62 -21.00
CA SER A 310 15.89 -13.91 -20.64
C SER A 310 15.34 -13.92 -19.21
N ALA A 311 16.06 -13.31 -18.26
CA ALA A 311 15.63 -13.20 -16.87
C ALA A 311 14.39 -12.32 -16.74
N VAL A 312 14.34 -11.17 -17.43
CA VAL A 312 13.18 -10.27 -17.48
C VAL A 312 11.95 -11.00 -18.04
N ILE A 313 12.08 -11.69 -19.18
CA ILE A 313 10.99 -12.45 -19.79
C ILE A 313 10.47 -13.54 -18.84
N ALA A 314 11.40 -14.33 -18.25
CA ALA A 314 11.04 -15.41 -17.34
C ALA A 314 10.32 -14.89 -16.08
N LEU A 315 10.75 -13.74 -15.55
CA LEU A 315 10.13 -13.13 -14.38
C LEU A 315 8.72 -12.62 -14.68
N LEU A 316 8.55 -11.85 -15.76
CA LEU A 316 7.25 -11.27 -16.14
C LEU A 316 6.20 -12.34 -16.45
N LYS A 317 6.61 -13.48 -17.03
CA LYS A 317 5.72 -14.63 -17.30
C LYS A 317 5.27 -15.37 -16.03
N ARG A 318 5.86 -15.10 -14.88
CA ARG A 318 5.43 -15.68 -13.60
C ARG A 318 4.28 -14.92 -12.94
N ALA A 319 3.97 -13.72 -13.42
CA ALA A 319 2.86 -12.94 -12.90
C ALA A 319 1.54 -13.69 -13.07
N LYS A 320 0.78 -13.83 -11.98
CA LYS A 320 -0.50 -14.56 -11.96
C LYS A 320 -1.66 -13.69 -12.43
N ASP A 321 -1.56 -12.39 -12.21
CA ASP A 321 -2.59 -11.40 -12.53
C ASP A 321 -1.97 -10.06 -12.96
N GLY A 322 -2.81 -9.10 -13.30
CA GLY A 322 -2.39 -7.76 -13.73
C GLY A 322 -1.65 -6.98 -12.66
N PRO A 323 -2.16 -6.91 -11.43
CA PRO A 323 -1.47 -6.25 -10.32
C PRO A 323 -0.07 -6.82 -10.05
N GLU A 324 0.07 -8.14 -10.04
CA GLU A 324 1.38 -8.79 -9.87
C GLU A 324 2.32 -8.47 -11.05
N PHE A 325 1.81 -8.50 -12.27
CA PHE A 325 2.59 -8.10 -13.46
C PHE A 325 3.09 -6.67 -13.33
N GLN A 326 2.23 -5.74 -12.93
CA GLN A 326 2.61 -4.33 -12.75
C GLN A 326 3.66 -4.17 -11.64
N ALA A 327 3.53 -4.88 -10.53
CA ALA A 327 4.48 -4.85 -9.43
C ALA A 327 5.87 -5.34 -9.88
N LEU A 328 5.92 -6.48 -10.57
CA LEU A 328 7.17 -7.03 -11.12
C LEU A 328 7.78 -6.11 -12.19
N ALA A 329 6.97 -5.55 -13.08
CA ALA A 329 7.42 -4.60 -14.09
C ALA A 329 8.09 -3.36 -13.45
N ARG A 330 7.49 -2.79 -12.41
CA ARG A 330 8.07 -1.66 -11.65
C ARG A 330 9.39 -2.03 -10.99
N LEU A 331 9.47 -3.23 -10.40
CA LEU A 331 10.67 -3.73 -9.73
C LEU A 331 11.87 -3.83 -10.68
N ILE A 332 11.64 -4.32 -11.91
CA ILE A 332 12.70 -4.54 -12.91
C ILE A 332 12.79 -3.42 -13.95
N ALA A 333 12.06 -2.31 -13.80
CA ALA A 333 12.10 -1.19 -14.73
C ALA A 333 13.52 -0.71 -15.08
N PRO A 334 14.47 -0.59 -14.13
CA PRO A 334 15.85 -0.23 -14.48
C PRO A 334 16.54 -1.23 -15.41
N ALA A 335 16.28 -2.53 -15.25
CA ALA A 335 16.84 -3.57 -16.14
C ALA A 335 16.22 -3.48 -17.54
N ILE A 336 14.91 -3.24 -17.63
CA ILE A 336 14.20 -3.03 -18.90
C ILE A 336 14.79 -1.83 -19.64
N SER A 337 14.94 -0.69 -18.96
CA SER A 337 15.52 0.53 -19.56
C SER A 337 16.94 0.31 -20.08
N GLN A 338 17.78 -0.45 -19.36
CA GLN A 338 19.12 -0.82 -19.80
C GLN A 338 19.10 -1.68 -21.08
N ILE A 339 18.21 -2.69 -21.15
CA ILE A 339 18.05 -3.53 -22.34
C ILE A 339 17.60 -2.66 -23.51
N MET A 340 16.61 -1.79 -23.33
CA MET A 340 16.08 -0.91 -24.38
C MET A 340 17.15 0.05 -24.91
N ALA A 341 18.02 0.56 -24.06
CA ALA A 341 19.10 1.47 -24.47
C ALA A 341 20.22 0.77 -25.27
N ALA A 342 20.48 -0.51 -24.98
CA ALA A 342 21.67 -1.22 -25.51
C ALA A 342 21.33 -2.28 -26.57
N HIS A 343 20.09 -2.75 -26.66
CA HIS A 343 19.72 -3.92 -27.45
C HIS A 343 18.51 -3.65 -28.37
N PRO A 344 18.74 -3.29 -29.64
CA PRO A 344 17.69 -2.87 -30.56
C PRO A 344 16.79 -4.02 -31.07
N VAL A 345 17.17 -5.29 -30.81
CA VAL A 345 16.41 -6.47 -31.23
C VAL A 345 15.94 -7.23 -30.01
N LEU A 346 14.62 -7.27 -29.80
CA LEU A 346 13.98 -7.96 -28.70
C LEU A 346 13.32 -9.26 -29.15
N ARG A 347 13.41 -10.31 -28.34
CA ARG A 347 12.70 -11.58 -28.59
C ARG A 347 11.20 -11.48 -28.34
N GLN A 348 10.78 -10.61 -27.41
CA GLN A 348 9.38 -10.40 -27.04
C GLN A 348 9.04 -8.90 -26.89
N PRO A 349 9.09 -8.12 -28.00
CA PRO A 349 8.91 -6.66 -27.93
C PRO A 349 7.56 -6.24 -27.35
N PHE A 350 6.50 -7.01 -27.58
CA PHE A 350 5.17 -6.75 -27.00
C PHE A 350 5.21 -6.80 -25.46
N LEU A 351 5.84 -7.83 -24.89
CA LEU A 351 5.98 -7.98 -23.43
C LEU A 351 6.79 -6.84 -22.81
N PHE A 352 7.87 -6.42 -23.49
CA PHE A 352 8.68 -5.28 -23.03
C PHE A 352 7.91 -3.97 -23.10
N ALA A 353 7.15 -3.72 -24.17
CA ALA A 353 6.32 -2.54 -24.29
C ALA A 353 5.26 -2.48 -23.18
N MET A 354 4.60 -3.61 -22.91
CA MET A 354 3.59 -3.74 -21.86
C MET A 354 4.21 -3.50 -20.46
N ALA A 355 5.35 -4.12 -20.17
CA ALA A 355 6.02 -3.97 -18.88
C ALA A 355 6.54 -2.54 -18.65
N SER A 356 7.14 -1.93 -19.68
CA SER A 356 7.59 -0.53 -19.60
C SER A 356 6.43 0.42 -19.34
N ALA A 357 5.31 0.26 -20.06
CA ALA A 357 4.12 1.09 -19.86
C ALA A 357 3.50 0.87 -18.47
N ALA A 358 3.40 -0.38 -18.01
CA ALA A 358 2.90 -0.71 -16.67
C ALA A 358 3.79 -0.14 -15.54
N ALA A 359 5.09 0.02 -15.80
CA ALA A 359 6.03 0.65 -14.90
C ALA A 359 6.05 2.19 -14.99
N GLY A 360 5.39 2.77 -16.01
CA GLY A 360 5.39 4.22 -16.26
C GLY A 360 6.56 4.73 -17.11
N ASP A 361 7.42 3.84 -17.65
CA ASP A 361 8.50 4.21 -18.57
C ASP A 361 7.98 4.31 -20.01
N VAL A 362 7.44 5.50 -20.32
CA VAL A 362 6.83 5.78 -21.63
C VAL A 362 7.85 5.72 -22.78
N ALA A 363 9.09 6.11 -22.53
CA ALA A 363 10.12 6.13 -23.57
C ALA A 363 10.47 4.71 -24.02
N SER A 364 10.79 3.83 -23.07
CA SER A 364 11.04 2.42 -23.33
C SER A 364 9.81 1.71 -23.91
N ALA A 365 8.60 2.04 -23.43
CA ALA A 365 7.35 1.47 -23.94
C ALA A 365 7.14 1.79 -25.41
N LYS A 366 7.30 3.04 -25.84
CA LYS A 366 7.20 3.46 -27.24
C LYS A 366 8.28 2.83 -28.11
N ALA A 367 9.52 2.79 -27.63
CA ALA A 367 10.61 2.15 -28.35
C ALA A 367 10.37 0.66 -28.57
N ALA A 368 9.95 -0.08 -27.54
CA ALA A 368 9.61 -1.50 -27.64
C ALA A 368 8.38 -1.72 -28.54
N ARG A 369 7.37 -0.86 -28.47
CA ARG A 369 6.16 -0.91 -29.32
C ARG A 369 6.51 -0.80 -30.81
N ALA A 370 7.48 0.06 -31.16
CA ALA A 370 7.93 0.19 -32.56
C ALA A 370 8.60 -1.08 -33.13
N LEU A 371 9.08 -1.98 -32.26
CA LEU A 371 9.66 -3.27 -32.65
C LEU A 371 8.61 -4.38 -32.78
N VAL A 372 7.38 -4.18 -32.30
CA VAL A 372 6.31 -5.18 -32.38
C VAL A 372 5.94 -5.42 -33.84
N GLY A 373 5.93 -6.70 -34.22
CA GLY A 373 5.68 -7.14 -35.61
C GLY A 373 6.93 -7.25 -36.47
N GLN A 374 8.11 -6.86 -35.96
CA GLN A 374 9.40 -7.06 -36.64
C GLN A 374 9.97 -8.43 -36.25
N GLY A 375 9.83 -9.44 -37.11
CA GLY A 375 10.44 -10.76 -36.91
C GLY A 375 9.71 -11.73 -35.99
N ALA A 376 8.56 -11.38 -35.44
CA ALA A 376 7.69 -12.24 -34.65
C ALA A 376 6.24 -12.16 -35.15
N PRO A 377 5.39 -13.17 -34.88
CA PRO A 377 3.96 -13.06 -35.19
C PRO A 377 3.36 -11.80 -34.54
N ALA A 378 2.62 -11.03 -35.33
CA ALA A 378 1.95 -9.83 -34.80
C ALA A 378 0.90 -10.26 -33.75
N PRO A 379 0.80 -9.58 -32.60
CA PRO A 379 -0.30 -9.78 -31.65
C PRO A 379 -1.67 -9.49 -32.31
N ALA A 380 -2.74 -9.97 -31.68
CA ALA A 380 -4.08 -9.65 -32.13
C ALA A 380 -4.33 -8.13 -32.13
N PRO A 381 -5.13 -7.60 -33.08
CA PRO A 381 -5.42 -6.16 -33.14
C PRO A 381 -5.96 -5.58 -31.83
N ALA A 382 -6.76 -6.37 -31.11
CA ALA A 382 -7.28 -5.97 -29.79
C ALA A 382 -6.17 -5.78 -28.74
N ASP A 383 -5.18 -6.68 -28.72
CA ASP A 383 -4.07 -6.60 -27.75
C ASP A 383 -3.13 -5.43 -28.09
N LEU A 384 -2.95 -5.13 -29.38
CA LEU A 384 -2.20 -3.95 -29.82
C LEU A 384 -2.92 -2.65 -29.43
N ALA A 385 -4.22 -2.57 -29.62
CA ALA A 385 -5.01 -1.39 -29.24
C ALA A 385 -4.98 -1.17 -27.71
N LEU A 386 -5.07 -2.25 -26.93
CA LEU A 386 -4.95 -2.18 -25.48
C LEU A 386 -3.54 -1.76 -25.02
N LEU A 387 -2.49 -2.24 -25.70
CA LEU A 387 -1.12 -1.81 -25.43
C LEU A 387 -0.94 -0.31 -25.73
N ASP A 388 -1.45 0.16 -26.87
CA ASP A 388 -1.37 1.57 -27.25
C ASP A 388 -2.16 2.45 -26.26
N ALA A 389 -3.28 1.96 -25.74
CA ALA A 389 -4.04 2.58 -24.66
C ALA A 389 -3.23 2.66 -23.36
N LEU A 390 -2.56 1.58 -22.97
CA LEU A 390 -1.71 1.54 -21.76
C LEU A 390 -0.53 2.52 -21.86
N ILE A 391 0.12 2.58 -23.03
CA ILE A 391 1.19 3.57 -23.30
C ILE A 391 0.61 4.99 -23.23
N GLY A 392 -0.59 5.20 -23.79
CA GLY A 392 -1.31 6.46 -23.73
C GLY A 392 -1.66 6.89 -22.31
N ALA A 393 -2.10 5.97 -21.46
CA ALA A 393 -2.41 6.25 -20.07
C ALA A 393 -1.17 6.68 -19.26
N SER A 394 -0.01 6.13 -19.60
CA SER A 394 1.26 6.48 -18.98
C SER A 394 1.85 7.80 -19.52
N SER A 395 1.30 8.32 -20.62
CA SER A 395 1.69 9.59 -21.25
C SER A 395 0.52 10.60 -21.21
N SER A 396 0.83 11.89 -21.26
CA SER A 396 -0.19 12.93 -21.38
C SER A 396 0.22 13.87 -22.54
N PRO A 397 -0.65 14.13 -23.52
CA PRO A 397 -2.00 13.60 -23.71
C PRO A 397 -2.03 12.16 -24.25
N VAL A 398 -3.22 11.52 -24.17
CA VAL A 398 -3.47 10.21 -24.80
C VAL A 398 -3.48 10.34 -26.31
N ASP A 399 -2.84 9.39 -27.00
CA ASP A 399 -2.80 9.40 -28.47
C ASP A 399 -4.22 9.11 -29.06
N PRO A 400 -4.78 10.00 -29.89
CA PRO A 400 -6.07 9.79 -30.53
C PRO A 400 -6.14 8.49 -31.33
N SER A 401 -5.04 8.05 -31.95
CA SER A 401 -5.00 6.84 -32.75
C SER A 401 -5.25 5.57 -31.91
N ALA A 402 -4.81 5.56 -30.65
CA ALA A 402 -5.09 4.47 -29.72
C ALA A 402 -6.59 4.41 -29.36
N VAL A 403 -7.24 5.55 -29.22
CA VAL A 403 -8.68 5.66 -28.96
C VAL A 403 -9.47 5.14 -30.16
N ASP A 404 -9.09 5.53 -31.39
CA ASP A 404 -9.76 5.07 -32.64
C ASP A 404 -9.56 3.57 -32.83
N ALA A 405 -8.38 3.03 -32.55
CA ALA A 405 -8.12 1.59 -32.62
C ALA A 405 -8.99 0.80 -31.63
N LEU A 406 -9.09 1.28 -30.37
CA LEU A 406 -9.98 0.68 -29.38
C LEU A 406 -11.45 0.77 -29.79
N GLY A 407 -11.90 1.89 -30.35
CA GLY A 407 -13.25 2.09 -30.87
C GLY A 407 -13.58 1.07 -31.98
N SER A 408 -12.63 0.81 -32.87
CA SER A 408 -12.77 -0.20 -33.93
C SER A 408 -12.90 -1.62 -33.38
N VAL A 409 -12.12 -1.96 -32.33
CA VAL A 409 -12.23 -3.27 -31.65
C VAL A 409 -13.54 -3.39 -30.88
N ALA A 410 -13.97 -2.30 -30.20
CA ALA A 410 -15.23 -2.27 -29.43
C ALA A 410 -16.47 -2.44 -30.35
N ALA A 411 -16.38 -2.06 -31.63
CA ALA A 411 -17.41 -2.28 -32.63
C ALA A 411 -17.32 -3.68 -33.31
N GLY A 412 -16.29 -4.47 -33.01
CA GLY A 412 -16.03 -5.76 -33.65
C GLY A 412 -16.96 -6.89 -33.19
N PRO A 413 -16.94 -8.04 -33.88
CA PRO A 413 -17.81 -9.17 -33.57
C PRO A 413 -17.39 -10.01 -32.37
N ASP A 414 -16.11 -9.97 -31.97
CA ASP A 414 -15.59 -10.74 -30.84
C ASP A 414 -16.01 -10.09 -29.50
N ALA A 415 -16.92 -10.76 -28.79
CA ALA A 415 -17.49 -10.27 -27.55
C ALA A 415 -16.43 -10.03 -26.44
N ALA A 416 -15.42 -10.89 -26.34
CA ALA A 416 -14.36 -10.76 -25.33
C ALA A 416 -13.44 -9.58 -25.65
N ALA A 417 -13.02 -9.43 -26.89
CA ALA A 417 -12.23 -8.29 -27.35
C ALA A 417 -13.03 -6.98 -27.20
N ARG A 418 -14.31 -6.99 -27.56
CA ARG A 418 -15.23 -5.85 -27.41
C ARG A 418 -15.32 -5.39 -25.93
N SER A 419 -15.56 -6.31 -24.99
CA SER A 419 -15.64 -5.99 -23.57
C SER A 419 -14.34 -5.39 -23.04
N ARG A 420 -13.19 -5.96 -23.41
CA ARG A 420 -11.87 -5.43 -23.00
C ARG A 420 -11.62 -4.02 -23.58
N ALA A 421 -11.92 -3.81 -24.85
CA ALA A 421 -11.76 -2.51 -25.51
C ALA A 421 -12.70 -1.44 -24.92
N ALA A 422 -13.96 -1.81 -24.65
CA ALA A 422 -14.92 -0.93 -23.98
C ALA A 422 -14.46 -0.54 -22.56
N GLY A 423 -13.93 -1.50 -21.80
CA GLY A 423 -13.33 -1.24 -20.49
C GLY A 423 -12.15 -0.27 -20.56
N ALA A 424 -11.26 -0.43 -21.54
CA ALA A 424 -10.14 0.46 -21.76
C ALA A 424 -10.59 1.88 -22.14
N LEU A 425 -11.59 2.01 -23.04
CA LEU A 425 -12.16 3.29 -23.41
C LEU A 425 -12.82 4.01 -22.23
N ALA A 426 -13.53 3.28 -21.37
CA ALA A 426 -14.11 3.82 -20.16
C ALA A 426 -13.03 4.37 -19.21
N LEU A 427 -11.92 3.63 -19.02
CA LEU A 427 -10.81 4.05 -18.18
C LEU A 427 -10.09 5.29 -18.74
N ILE A 428 -9.78 5.31 -20.04
CA ILE A 428 -9.10 6.44 -20.67
C ILE A 428 -10.00 7.68 -20.64
N GLY A 429 -11.28 7.54 -20.98
CA GLY A 429 -12.26 8.61 -20.99
C GLY A 429 -12.57 9.18 -19.61
N ALA A 430 -12.18 8.49 -18.56
CA ALA A 430 -12.36 8.96 -17.19
C ALA A 430 -11.44 10.13 -16.83
N TYR A 431 -10.22 10.20 -17.38
CA TYR A 431 -9.25 11.24 -17.06
C TYR A 431 -8.77 12.06 -18.26
N ALA A 432 -9.02 11.61 -19.48
CA ALA A 432 -8.68 12.34 -20.70
C ALA A 432 -9.95 12.57 -21.55
N PRO A 433 -10.18 13.79 -22.07
CA PRO A 433 -11.31 14.01 -22.95
C PRO A 433 -11.10 13.19 -24.23
N LEU A 434 -11.98 12.23 -24.46
CA LEU A 434 -12.09 11.55 -25.74
C LEU A 434 -12.57 12.55 -26.78
N GLY A 435 -11.90 12.62 -27.93
CA GLY A 435 -12.29 13.53 -29.01
C GLY A 435 -13.75 13.30 -29.45
N PRO A 436 -14.38 14.27 -30.11
CA PRO A 436 -15.81 14.21 -30.48
C PRO A 436 -16.18 13.05 -31.41
N GLN A 437 -15.18 12.41 -31.99
CA GLN A 437 -15.36 11.24 -32.86
C GLN A 437 -15.28 9.90 -32.12
N ALA A 438 -14.78 9.87 -30.87
CA ALA A 438 -14.73 8.66 -30.07
C ALA A 438 -16.11 8.34 -29.49
N ARG A 439 -17.02 7.91 -30.35
CA ARG A 439 -18.32 7.36 -29.94
C ARG A 439 -18.17 5.88 -29.72
N PHE A 440 -18.30 5.44 -28.47
CA PHE A 440 -18.45 4.04 -28.18
C PHE A 440 -19.69 3.84 -27.32
N ASP A 441 -20.43 2.80 -27.66
CA ASP A 441 -21.61 2.39 -26.91
C ASP A 441 -21.20 1.25 -25.97
N VAL A 442 -21.38 1.47 -24.68
CA VAL A 442 -21.12 0.49 -23.63
C VAL A 442 -22.40 -0.04 -23.01
N SER A 443 -23.58 0.33 -23.55
CA SER A 443 -24.87 -0.04 -22.97
C SER A 443 -25.08 -1.54 -22.87
N ASP A 444 -24.53 -2.31 -23.83
CA ASP A 444 -24.63 -3.76 -23.88
C ASP A 444 -23.40 -4.49 -23.35
N VAL A 445 -22.47 -3.76 -22.68
CA VAL A 445 -21.26 -4.35 -22.14
C VAL A 445 -21.48 -4.69 -20.67
N ASP A 446 -21.37 -5.96 -20.33
CA ASP A 446 -21.35 -6.42 -18.95
C ASP A 446 -19.95 -6.29 -18.36
N PHE A 447 -19.78 -5.40 -17.39
CA PHE A 447 -18.55 -5.19 -16.62
C PHE A 447 -18.49 -6.03 -15.34
N GLY A 448 -19.47 -6.89 -15.08
CA GLY A 448 -19.59 -7.70 -13.88
C GLY A 448 -20.37 -7.02 -12.76
N ALA A 449 -20.52 -7.73 -11.63
CA ALA A 449 -21.25 -7.22 -10.47
C ALA A 449 -20.54 -6.03 -9.85
N SER A 450 -21.31 -4.99 -9.54
CA SER A 450 -20.78 -3.78 -8.90
C SER A 450 -20.61 -3.95 -7.39
N HIS A 451 -19.47 -3.52 -6.86
CA HIS A 451 -19.19 -3.35 -5.43
C HIS A 451 -19.55 -1.93 -4.94
N LEU A 452 -19.99 -1.06 -5.87
CA LEU A 452 -20.30 0.34 -5.61
C LEU A 452 -21.83 0.55 -5.57
N PRO A 453 -22.46 0.51 -4.38
CA PRO A 453 -23.88 0.82 -4.27
C PRO A 453 -24.21 2.21 -4.82
N SER A 454 -25.39 2.37 -5.43
CA SER A 454 -25.78 3.63 -6.08
C SER A 454 -25.68 4.86 -5.15
N GLY A 455 -25.96 4.69 -3.85
CA GLY A 455 -25.78 5.77 -2.87
C GLY A 455 -24.32 6.16 -2.67
N ARG A 456 -23.40 5.19 -2.65
CA ARG A 456 -21.95 5.46 -2.55
C ARG A 456 -21.42 6.11 -3.83
N LEU A 457 -21.92 5.69 -4.99
CA LEU A 457 -21.60 6.32 -6.28
C LEU A 457 -21.95 7.81 -6.27
N LEU A 458 -23.17 8.15 -5.89
CA LEU A 458 -23.62 9.56 -5.79
C LEU A 458 -22.75 10.35 -4.79
N ALA A 459 -22.45 9.76 -3.64
CA ALA A 459 -21.63 10.40 -2.61
C ALA A 459 -20.17 10.61 -3.10
N LEU A 460 -19.60 9.65 -3.82
CA LEU A 460 -18.26 9.75 -4.43
C LEU A 460 -18.21 10.91 -5.44
N GLU A 461 -19.18 10.96 -6.37
CA GLU A 461 -19.23 12.04 -7.37
C GLU A 461 -19.43 13.41 -6.71
N GLN A 462 -20.33 13.51 -5.73
CA GLN A 462 -20.56 14.74 -4.99
C GLN A 462 -19.31 15.19 -4.21
N ALA A 463 -18.61 14.28 -3.54
CA ALA A 463 -17.38 14.59 -2.82
C ALA A 463 -16.30 15.13 -3.77
N ALA A 464 -16.14 14.50 -4.92
CA ALA A 464 -15.19 14.92 -5.95
C ALA A 464 -15.55 16.29 -6.55
N ASP A 465 -16.83 16.53 -6.86
CA ASP A 465 -17.32 17.81 -7.39
C ASP A 465 -17.17 18.97 -6.40
N GLN A 466 -17.23 18.69 -5.11
CA GLN A 466 -17.02 19.67 -4.04
C GLN A 466 -15.54 19.83 -3.65
N GLY A 467 -14.62 19.10 -4.28
CA GLY A 467 -13.20 19.14 -3.95
C GLY A 467 -12.86 18.57 -2.56
N ARG A 468 -13.73 17.72 -1.98
CA ARG A 468 -13.48 17.04 -0.71
C ARG A 468 -12.56 15.85 -0.93
N ILE A 469 -11.25 16.14 -0.92
CA ILE A 469 -10.20 15.18 -1.28
C ILE A 469 -10.25 13.94 -0.37
N GLY A 470 -10.34 14.15 0.95
CA GLY A 470 -10.38 13.06 1.93
C GLY A 470 -11.58 12.14 1.76
N ASP A 471 -12.81 12.70 1.60
CA ASP A 471 -14.00 11.87 1.37
C ASP A 471 -13.91 11.11 0.05
N THR A 472 -13.40 11.75 -1.02
CA THR A 472 -13.23 11.11 -2.33
C THR A 472 -12.29 9.90 -2.20
N ALA A 473 -11.15 10.07 -1.54
CA ALA A 473 -10.21 8.97 -1.29
C ALA A 473 -10.83 7.86 -0.44
N LEU A 474 -11.57 8.21 0.63
CA LEU A 474 -12.22 7.23 1.50
C LEU A 474 -13.29 6.42 0.76
N TYR A 475 -14.13 7.03 -0.08
CA TYR A 475 -15.12 6.28 -0.89
C TYR A 475 -14.43 5.31 -1.86
N VAL A 476 -13.34 5.73 -2.50
CA VAL A 476 -12.55 4.87 -3.38
C VAL A 476 -11.94 3.70 -2.58
N LEU A 477 -11.30 3.97 -1.46
CA LEU A 477 -10.69 2.96 -0.61
C LEU A 477 -11.71 1.96 -0.06
N GLY A 478 -12.86 2.43 0.44
CA GLY A 478 -13.93 1.55 0.92
C GLY A 478 -14.44 0.60 -0.16
N THR A 479 -14.54 1.08 -1.42
CA THR A 479 -14.92 0.20 -2.53
C THR A 479 -13.82 -0.80 -2.89
N CYS A 480 -12.54 -0.38 -2.81
CA CYS A 480 -11.42 -1.28 -3.06
C CYS A 480 -11.29 -2.38 -1.98
N VAL A 481 -11.60 -2.05 -0.72
CA VAL A 481 -11.66 -3.03 0.37
C VAL A 481 -12.73 -4.10 0.09
N GLU A 482 -13.93 -3.69 -0.31
CA GLU A 482 -15.02 -4.62 -0.66
C GLU A 482 -14.70 -5.47 -1.90
N ALA A 483 -14.02 -4.89 -2.90
CA ALA A 483 -13.60 -5.60 -4.10
C ALA A 483 -12.43 -6.55 -3.85
N GLY A 484 -11.66 -6.34 -2.78
CA GLY A 484 -10.51 -7.16 -2.39
C GLY A 484 -9.33 -7.09 -3.38
N PRO A 485 -8.46 -8.10 -3.38
CA PRO A 485 -7.23 -8.11 -4.18
C PRO A 485 -7.47 -8.20 -5.70
N ALA A 486 -8.63 -8.69 -6.15
CA ALA A 486 -9.01 -8.67 -7.56
C ALA A 486 -9.30 -7.26 -8.08
N GLY A 487 -9.68 -6.38 -7.16
CA GLY A 487 -9.98 -4.98 -7.41
C GLY A 487 -11.36 -4.75 -8.05
N PRO A 488 -11.73 -3.46 -8.17
CA PRO A 488 -12.99 -3.04 -8.76
C PRO A 488 -13.11 -3.41 -10.24
N THR A 489 -14.34 -3.49 -10.75
CA THR A 489 -14.63 -3.67 -12.18
C THR A 489 -14.13 -2.49 -13.02
N SER A 490 -14.02 -2.66 -14.33
CA SER A 490 -13.57 -1.57 -15.23
C SER A 490 -14.48 -0.34 -15.17
N ALA A 491 -15.80 -0.54 -15.01
CA ALA A 491 -16.75 0.56 -14.88
C ALA A 491 -16.55 1.32 -13.55
N GLU A 492 -16.42 0.60 -12.44
CA GLU A 492 -16.14 1.21 -11.12
C GLU A 492 -14.80 1.95 -11.13
N ARG A 493 -13.74 1.35 -11.70
CA ARG A 493 -12.43 2.00 -11.86
C ARG A 493 -12.53 3.28 -12.66
N ALA A 494 -13.31 3.30 -13.76
CA ALA A 494 -13.50 4.51 -14.54
C ALA A 494 -14.16 5.64 -13.72
N LEU A 495 -15.15 5.33 -12.90
CA LEU A 495 -15.78 6.29 -12.00
C LEU A 495 -14.81 6.78 -10.93
N MET A 496 -14.03 5.89 -10.34
CA MET A 496 -12.99 6.22 -9.35
C MET A 496 -11.90 7.11 -9.95
N VAL A 497 -11.38 6.75 -11.12
CA VAL A 497 -10.35 7.53 -11.85
C VAL A 497 -10.85 8.94 -12.11
N ARG A 498 -12.08 9.09 -12.60
CA ARG A 498 -12.70 10.41 -12.83
C ARG A 498 -12.82 11.21 -11.54
N SER A 499 -13.28 10.58 -10.46
CA SER A 499 -13.47 11.24 -9.17
C SER A 499 -12.14 11.65 -8.53
N LEU A 500 -11.12 10.79 -8.60
CA LEU A 500 -9.76 11.10 -8.13
C LEU A 500 -9.15 12.27 -8.92
N ALA A 501 -9.27 12.27 -10.25
CA ALA A 501 -8.79 13.37 -11.09
C ALA A 501 -9.49 14.70 -10.77
N LYS A 502 -10.83 14.69 -10.58
CA LYS A 502 -11.59 15.89 -10.14
C LYS A 502 -11.11 16.39 -8.78
N ALA A 503 -10.76 15.48 -7.86
CA ALA A 503 -10.24 15.79 -6.54
C ALA A 503 -8.74 16.17 -6.54
N ARG A 504 -8.10 16.31 -7.70
CA ARG A 504 -6.66 16.62 -7.85
C ARG A 504 -5.71 15.54 -7.34
N LEU A 505 -6.15 14.32 -7.28
CA LEU A 505 -5.35 13.13 -7.02
C LEU A 505 -4.90 12.49 -8.36
N ASP A 506 -4.25 13.29 -9.22
CA ASP A 506 -3.97 12.92 -10.62
C ASP A 506 -3.01 11.73 -10.73
N ALA A 507 -2.02 11.64 -9.82
CA ALA A 507 -1.07 10.52 -9.78
C ALA A 507 -1.78 9.21 -9.41
N ASP A 508 -2.68 9.26 -8.43
CA ASP A 508 -3.48 8.10 -7.99
C ASP A 508 -4.49 7.70 -9.07
N ALA A 509 -5.19 8.68 -9.67
CA ALA A 509 -6.10 8.43 -10.79
C ALA A 509 -5.39 7.66 -11.92
N ARG A 510 -4.17 8.09 -12.27
CA ARG A 510 -3.35 7.43 -13.27
C ARG A 510 -2.93 6.02 -12.85
N ALA A 511 -2.55 5.82 -11.58
CA ALA A 511 -2.19 4.51 -11.06
C ALA A 511 -3.36 3.51 -11.17
N PHE A 512 -4.58 3.94 -10.83
CA PHE A 512 -5.80 3.13 -11.00
C PHE A 512 -6.11 2.84 -12.47
N ALA A 513 -5.94 3.80 -13.37
CA ALA A 513 -6.17 3.61 -14.79
C ALA A 513 -5.17 2.60 -15.38
N ILE A 514 -3.88 2.74 -15.08
CA ILE A 514 -2.82 1.81 -15.53
C ILE A 514 -3.09 0.40 -15.00
N GLU A 515 -3.39 0.25 -13.71
CA GLU A 515 -3.70 -1.05 -13.11
C GLU A 515 -4.90 -1.70 -13.81
N GLY A 516 -5.98 -0.93 -14.09
CA GLY A 516 -7.14 -1.42 -14.82
C GLY A 516 -6.81 -1.82 -16.25
N LEU A 517 -6.02 -1.04 -16.97
CA LEU A 517 -5.60 -1.35 -18.35
C LEU A 517 -4.68 -2.58 -18.40
N VAL A 518 -3.80 -2.76 -17.44
CA VAL A 518 -2.97 -3.97 -17.31
C VAL A 518 -3.84 -5.21 -17.06
N ALA A 519 -4.89 -5.09 -16.24
CA ALA A 519 -5.82 -6.19 -15.98
C ALA A 519 -6.62 -6.61 -17.23
N LEU A 520 -6.82 -5.72 -18.19
CA LEU A 520 -7.52 -5.98 -19.46
C LEU A 520 -6.62 -6.61 -20.53
N GLN A 521 -5.29 -6.61 -20.34
CA GLN A 521 -4.38 -7.23 -21.31
C GLN A 521 -4.57 -8.76 -21.35
N ALA A 522 -4.39 -9.34 -22.53
CA ALA A 522 -4.24 -10.78 -22.63
C ALA A 522 -2.94 -11.18 -21.89
N ARG A 523 -2.99 -12.27 -21.12
CA ARG A 523 -1.79 -12.78 -20.47
C ARG A 523 -0.80 -13.29 -21.52
N PRO A 524 0.48 -12.93 -21.42
CA PRO A 524 1.51 -13.40 -22.35
C PRO A 524 1.77 -14.91 -22.23
#